data_16d982849ace7511f481226da16697af
#
_entry.id   16d982849ace7511f481226da16697af
#
_cell.length_a   1.000
_cell.length_b   1.000
_cell.length_c   1.000
_cell.angle_alpha   90.00
_cell.angle_beta   90.00
_cell.angle_gamma   90.00
#
_symmetry.space_group_name_H-M   'P 1'
#
loop_
_entity.id
_entity.type
_entity.pdbx_description
1 polymer ?
#
loop_
_entity_poly.entity_id
_entity_poly.type
_entity_poly.pdbx_seq_one_letter_code
_entity_poly.pdbx_strand_id
1 'polypeptide(L)'
;MSVISFPPSRFKPSEVCQIVKTLYGFEVSVKALDSERDQNFYLKCEDGKEFVLKISNPAEDVELIKLQVASLKHIANFDSSIQVPSTIQALDSKFISQHNGCFIRLQSFLEGHFIKDIENPESFLLEEFGAFLGKLDVAFREFNYPDLKRKWIWDVRNIDFLKSHLDYIDSDSDKAVLSHFIANYQLNIVPNEKYLR
;
A
#
# COMPACT_ATOMS: atom_id res chain seq x y z
N MET A 1 0.20 0.09 19.63
CA MET A 1 0.63 -1.22 19.09
C MET A 1 1.01 -1.00 17.64
N SER A 2 2.04 -1.68 17.15
CA SER A 2 2.46 -1.56 15.74
C SER A 2 1.52 -2.38 14.86
N VAL A 3 1.17 -1.89 13.67
CA VAL A 3 0.42 -2.64 12.63
C VAL A 3 1.10 -3.97 12.30
N ILE A 4 2.43 -4.06 12.47
CA ILE A 4 3.23 -5.27 12.19
C ILE A 4 2.95 -6.38 13.20
N SER A 5 2.69 -6.03 14.46
CA SER A 5 2.44 -7.00 15.55
C SER A 5 0.96 -7.33 15.74
N PHE A 6 0.06 -6.64 15.03
CA PHE A 6 -1.37 -6.89 15.13
C PHE A 6 -1.81 -7.90 14.06
N PRO A 7 -2.54 -8.97 14.42
CA PRO A 7 -2.96 -9.97 13.44
C PRO A 7 -3.91 -9.34 12.41
N PRO A 8 -3.85 -9.77 11.14
CA PRO A 8 -4.81 -9.31 10.13
C PRO A 8 -6.23 -9.74 10.49
N SER A 9 -7.20 -9.00 9.98
CA SER A 9 -8.62 -9.37 10.03
C SER A 9 -8.85 -10.72 9.35
N ARG A 10 -9.90 -11.43 9.75
CA ARG A 10 -10.23 -12.75 9.18
C ARG A 10 -11.70 -12.83 8.76
N PHE A 11 -12.06 -11.99 7.77
CA PHE A 11 -13.37 -12.06 7.14
C PHE A 11 -13.45 -13.25 6.18
N LYS A 12 -14.56 -13.97 6.23
CA LYS A 12 -14.85 -15.06 5.28
C LYS A 12 -15.47 -14.48 4.00
N PRO A 13 -15.35 -15.15 2.85
CA PRO A 13 -15.96 -14.70 1.59
C PRO A 13 -17.47 -14.41 1.71
N SER A 14 -18.23 -15.18 2.48
CA SER A 14 -19.66 -14.94 2.71
C SER A 14 -19.95 -13.65 3.48
N GLU A 15 -19.10 -13.29 4.44
CA GLU A 15 -19.20 -12.03 5.17
C GLU A 15 -18.86 -10.85 4.24
N VAL A 16 -17.87 -11.04 3.37
CA VAL A 16 -17.49 -10.03 2.36
C VAL A 16 -18.63 -9.77 1.39
N CYS A 17 -19.32 -10.80 0.89
CA CYS A 17 -20.53 -10.62 0.08
C CYS A 17 -21.57 -9.75 0.78
N GLN A 18 -21.84 -10.02 2.07
CA GLN A 18 -22.81 -9.24 2.84
C GLN A 18 -22.36 -7.80 3.05
N ILE A 19 -21.09 -7.58 3.34
CA ILE A 19 -20.49 -6.23 3.49
C ILE A 19 -20.64 -5.44 2.18
N VAL A 20 -20.27 -6.03 1.05
CA VAL A 20 -20.35 -5.38 -0.26
C VAL A 20 -21.79 -5.05 -0.62
N LYS A 21 -22.72 -5.98 -0.40
CA LYS A 21 -24.15 -5.72 -0.62
C LYS A 21 -24.66 -4.58 0.25
N THR A 22 -24.30 -4.56 1.52
CA THR A 22 -24.76 -3.54 2.47
C THR A 22 -24.17 -2.16 2.18
N LEU A 23 -22.87 -2.09 1.90
CA LEU A 23 -22.16 -0.81 1.74
C LEU A 23 -22.27 -0.25 0.32
N TYR A 24 -22.29 -1.10 -0.70
CA TYR A 24 -22.18 -0.68 -2.10
C TYR A 24 -23.37 -1.10 -2.97
N GLY A 25 -24.27 -1.97 -2.47
CA GLY A 25 -25.44 -2.43 -3.21
C GLY A 25 -25.14 -3.48 -4.30
N PHE A 26 -23.94 -4.08 -4.32
CA PHE A 26 -23.54 -5.05 -5.33
C PHE A 26 -23.74 -6.50 -4.85
N GLU A 27 -24.18 -7.35 -5.76
CA GLU A 27 -24.07 -8.81 -5.63
C GLU A 27 -22.79 -9.25 -6.34
N VAL A 28 -21.94 -10.01 -5.65
CA VAL A 28 -20.59 -10.32 -6.13
C VAL A 28 -20.18 -11.75 -5.85
N SER A 29 -19.39 -12.35 -6.73
CA SER A 29 -18.51 -13.47 -6.39
C SER A 29 -17.22 -12.91 -5.76
N VAL A 30 -16.64 -13.65 -4.81
CA VAL A 30 -15.52 -13.20 -3.98
C VAL A 30 -14.38 -14.21 -4.06
N LYS A 31 -13.16 -13.72 -4.33
CA LYS A 31 -11.92 -14.49 -4.25
C LYS A 31 -10.93 -13.75 -3.36
N ALA A 32 -10.40 -14.42 -2.33
CA ALA A 32 -9.34 -13.84 -1.49
C ALA A 32 -8.06 -13.62 -2.31
N LEU A 33 -7.40 -12.49 -2.05
CA LEU A 33 -6.09 -12.15 -2.60
C LEU A 33 -5.03 -12.24 -1.51
N ASP A 34 -3.79 -12.54 -1.91
CA ASP A 34 -2.66 -12.53 -1.00
C ASP A 34 -2.44 -11.13 -0.42
N SER A 35 -2.21 -11.08 0.88
CA SER A 35 -1.97 -9.83 1.59
C SER A 35 -1.23 -10.09 2.90
N GLU A 36 -0.25 -9.25 3.22
CA GLU A 36 0.60 -9.42 4.40
C GLU A 36 -0.09 -8.98 5.69
N ARG A 37 -0.77 -7.83 5.68
CA ARG A 37 -1.32 -7.17 6.88
C ARG A 37 -2.78 -6.82 6.77
N ASP A 38 -3.22 -6.39 5.61
CA ASP A 38 -4.61 -6.14 5.28
C ASP A 38 -5.27 -7.45 4.83
N GLN A 39 -6.54 -7.42 4.58
CA GLN A 39 -7.24 -8.49 3.88
C GLN A 39 -7.84 -7.93 2.61
N ASN A 40 -7.44 -8.47 1.46
CA ASN A 40 -7.89 -8.01 0.16
C ASN A 40 -8.70 -9.09 -0.54
N PHE A 41 -9.73 -8.67 -1.28
CA PHE A 41 -10.60 -9.56 -2.04
C PHE A 41 -10.83 -9.02 -3.45
N TYR A 42 -10.64 -9.88 -4.44
CA TYR A 42 -11.16 -9.65 -5.78
C TYR A 42 -12.65 -9.95 -5.80
N LEU A 43 -13.41 -9.06 -6.41
CA LEU A 43 -14.86 -9.11 -6.53
C LEU A 43 -15.26 -9.05 -8.00
N LYS A 44 -16.22 -9.87 -8.39
CA LYS A 44 -16.83 -9.82 -9.73
C LYS A 44 -18.35 -9.80 -9.62
N CYS A 45 -18.96 -8.77 -10.22
CA CYS A 45 -20.40 -8.64 -10.36
C CYS A 45 -20.93 -9.48 -11.52
N GLU A 46 -22.22 -9.78 -11.53
CA GLU A 46 -22.89 -10.46 -12.63
C GLU A 46 -22.88 -9.67 -13.92
N ASP A 47 -22.88 -8.33 -13.84
CA ASP A 47 -22.79 -7.42 -14.99
C ASP A 47 -21.35 -7.30 -15.56
N GLY A 48 -20.40 -8.07 -15.03
CA GLY A 48 -19.01 -8.13 -15.48
C GLY A 48 -18.10 -7.10 -14.83
N LYS A 49 -18.59 -6.17 -14.02
CA LYS A 49 -17.75 -5.22 -13.28
C LYS A 49 -16.87 -5.92 -12.26
N GLU A 50 -15.65 -5.46 -12.14
CA GLU A 50 -14.64 -6.06 -11.27
C GLU A 50 -14.05 -5.01 -10.32
N PHE A 51 -13.81 -5.46 -9.07
CA PHE A 51 -13.34 -4.58 -8.00
C PHE A 51 -12.33 -5.30 -7.09
N VAL A 52 -11.62 -4.49 -6.30
CA VAL A 52 -10.84 -4.97 -5.15
C VAL A 52 -11.41 -4.35 -3.87
N LEU A 53 -11.90 -5.19 -2.98
CA LEU A 53 -12.23 -4.76 -1.63
C LEU A 53 -10.98 -4.85 -0.76
N LYS A 54 -10.65 -3.75 -0.10
CA LYS A 54 -9.54 -3.66 0.85
C LYS A 54 -10.09 -3.48 2.26
N ILE A 55 -9.77 -4.42 3.14
CA ILE A 55 -10.09 -4.37 4.57
C ILE A 55 -8.80 -4.14 5.31
N SER A 56 -8.64 -2.96 5.88
CA SER A 56 -7.42 -2.57 6.57
C SER A 56 -7.24 -3.33 7.88
N ASN A 57 -6.00 -3.52 8.28
CA ASN A 57 -5.70 -4.01 9.61
C ASN A 57 -6.37 -3.10 10.67
N PRO A 58 -6.99 -3.65 11.74
CA PRO A 58 -7.64 -2.84 12.77
C PRO A 58 -6.74 -1.82 13.46
N ALA A 59 -5.41 -2.06 13.46
CA ALA A 59 -4.43 -1.14 14.02
C ALA A 59 -3.96 -0.05 13.03
N GLU A 60 -4.51 -0.02 11.79
CA GLU A 60 -4.10 0.97 10.80
C GLU A 60 -4.70 2.35 11.11
N ASP A 61 -3.91 3.39 10.87
CA ASP A 61 -4.32 4.77 11.06
C ASP A 61 -5.25 5.21 9.93
N VAL A 62 -6.43 5.73 10.29
CA VAL A 62 -7.40 6.25 9.33
C VAL A 62 -6.85 7.40 8.48
N GLU A 63 -5.96 8.21 9.02
CA GLU A 63 -5.35 9.32 8.26
C GLU A 63 -4.46 8.80 7.15
N LEU A 64 -3.76 7.69 7.36
CA LEU A 64 -3.02 7.01 6.30
C LEU A 64 -3.94 6.47 5.21
N ILE A 65 -5.09 5.92 5.59
CA ILE A 65 -6.08 5.42 4.64
C ILE A 65 -6.67 6.59 3.82
N LYS A 66 -6.95 7.71 4.47
CA LYS A 66 -7.38 8.95 3.80
C LYS A 66 -6.32 9.47 2.83
N LEU A 67 -5.05 9.46 3.24
CA LEU A 67 -3.92 9.80 2.36
C LEU A 67 -3.90 8.93 1.10
N GLN A 68 -4.05 7.61 1.23
CA GLN A 68 -4.06 6.69 0.08
C GLN A 68 -5.22 7.03 -0.88
N VAL A 69 -6.42 7.32 -0.38
CA VAL A 69 -7.55 7.74 -1.22
C VAL A 69 -7.27 9.08 -1.91
N ALA A 70 -6.73 10.05 -1.18
CA ALA A 70 -6.38 11.36 -1.72
C ALA A 70 -5.28 11.25 -2.80
N SER A 71 -4.28 10.40 -2.59
CA SER A 71 -3.20 10.15 -3.56
C SER A 71 -3.74 9.60 -4.88
N LEU A 72 -4.61 8.60 -4.85
CA LEU A 72 -5.22 8.03 -6.06
C LEU A 72 -6.03 9.07 -6.83
N LYS A 73 -6.83 9.87 -6.11
CA LYS A 73 -7.59 10.97 -6.72
C LYS A 73 -6.69 12.03 -7.34
N HIS A 74 -5.61 12.39 -6.64
CA HIS A 74 -4.65 13.38 -7.13
C HIS A 74 -4.01 12.93 -8.44
N ILE A 75 -3.50 11.69 -8.49
CA ILE A 75 -2.87 11.12 -9.69
C ILE A 75 -3.87 11.10 -10.86
N ALA A 76 -5.09 10.61 -10.65
CA ALA A 76 -6.11 10.54 -11.69
C ALA A 76 -6.51 11.92 -12.24
N ASN A 77 -6.46 12.97 -11.40
CA ASN A 77 -6.75 14.34 -11.81
C ASN A 77 -5.55 15.04 -12.47
N PHE A 78 -4.33 14.66 -12.07
CA PHE A 78 -3.10 15.24 -12.59
C PHE A 78 -2.84 14.78 -14.03
N ASP A 79 -2.90 13.48 -14.28
CA ASP A 79 -2.70 12.89 -15.60
C ASP A 79 -3.51 11.60 -15.75
N SER A 80 -4.58 11.66 -16.54
CA SER A 80 -5.46 10.52 -16.79
C SER A 80 -4.80 9.37 -17.57
N SER A 81 -3.61 9.58 -18.14
CA SER A 81 -2.82 8.51 -18.77
C SER A 81 -2.14 7.60 -17.75
N ILE A 82 -2.00 8.04 -16.50
CA ILE A 82 -1.47 7.23 -15.41
C ILE A 82 -2.60 6.36 -14.86
N GLN A 83 -2.61 5.10 -15.24
CA GLN A 83 -3.63 4.16 -14.78
C GLN A 83 -3.44 3.81 -13.31
N VAL A 84 -4.36 4.26 -12.46
CA VAL A 84 -4.45 3.93 -11.04
C VAL A 84 -5.87 3.48 -10.69
N PRO A 85 -6.05 2.65 -9.64
CA PRO A 85 -7.39 2.26 -9.22
C PRO A 85 -8.22 3.46 -8.77
N SER A 86 -9.46 3.52 -9.18
CA SER A 86 -10.42 4.50 -8.65
C SER A 86 -11.06 3.98 -7.36
N THR A 87 -11.15 4.82 -6.34
CA THR A 87 -11.88 4.47 -5.12
C THR A 87 -13.38 4.70 -5.34
N ILE A 88 -14.19 3.69 -5.08
CA ILE A 88 -15.65 3.70 -5.29
C ILE A 88 -16.34 4.20 -4.01
N GLN A 89 -17.30 5.09 -4.17
CA GLN A 89 -18.11 5.55 -3.06
C GLN A 89 -19.10 4.47 -2.62
N ALA A 90 -19.26 4.34 -1.31
CA ALA A 90 -20.34 3.57 -0.71
C ALA A 90 -21.70 4.29 -0.91
N LEU A 91 -22.80 3.62 -0.60
CA LEU A 91 -24.16 4.15 -0.72
C LEU A 91 -24.39 5.42 0.12
N ASP A 92 -23.62 5.59 1.21
CA ASP A 92 -23.61 6.79 2.06
C ASP A 92 -22.68 7.90 1.55
N SER A 93 -22.21 7.79 0.29
CA SER A 93 -21.29 8.72 -0.38
C SER A 93 -19.87 8.82 0.23
N LYS A 94 -19.49 7.92 1.14
CA LYS A 94 -18.13 7.87 1.68
C LYS A 94 -17.21 6.97 0.85
N PHE A 95 -15.92 7.31 0.80
CA PHE A 95 -14.87 6.49 0.18
C PHE A 95 -14.26 5.48 1.15
N ILE A 96 -14.46 5.70 2.44
CA ILE A 96 -13.94 4.86 3.52
C ILE A 96 -15.13 4.56 4.45
N SER A 97 -15.47 3.30 4.55
CA SER A 97 -16.47 2.79 5.49
C SER A 97 -15.79 2.09 6.67
N GLN A 98 -16.53 1.82 7.73
CA GLN A 98 -16.04 1.09 8.89
C GLN A 98 -16.94 -0.09 9.20
N HIS A 99 -16.34 -1.26 9.47
CA HIS A 99 -17.06 -2.46 9.86
C HIS A 99 -16.19 -3.29 10.82
N ASN A 100 -16.74 -3.66 11.96
CA ASN A 100 -16.06 -4.46 13.00
C ASN A 100 -14.64 -3.92 13.37
N GLY A 101 -14.51 -2.59 13.51
CA GLY A 101 -13.24 -1.95 13.86
C GLY A 101 -12.24 -1.83 12.71
N CYS A 102 -12.56 -2.33 11.52
CA CYS A 102 -11.72 -2.25 10.33
C CYS A 102 -12.23 -1.17 9.38
N PHE A 103 -11.33 -0.53 8.66
CA PHE A 103 -11.67 0.37 7.57
C PHE A 103 -11.78 -0.40 6.25
N ILE A 104 -12.81 -0.10 5.49
CA ILE A 104 -13.16 -0.77 4.24
C ILE A 104 -13.16 0.24 3.10
N ARG A 105 -12.53 -0.14 1.98
CA ARG A 105 -12.53 0.61 0.73
C ARG A 105 -12.78 -0.32 -0.44
N LEU A 106 -13.56 0.14 -1.40
CA LEU A 106 -13.74 -0.52 -2.68
C LEU A 106 -12.96 0.24 -3.75
N GLN A 107 -12.21 -0.48 -4.55
CA GLN A 107 -11.41 0.09 -5.65
C GLN A 107 -11.76 -0.63 -6.95
N SER A 108 -11.67 0.08 -8.09
CA SER A 108 -11.76 -0.58 -9.39
C SER A 108 -10.63 -1.60 -9.55
N PHE A 109 -10.88 -2.69 -10.23
CA PHE A 109 -9.87 -3.65 -10.62
C PHE A 109 -9.09 -3.09 -11.83
N LEU A 110 -7.79 -3.26 -11.83
CA LEU A 110 -6.94 -3.01 -13.00
C LEU A 110 -6.58 -4.36 -13.62
N GLU A 111 -6.92 -4.53 -14.88
CA GLU A 111 -6.54 -5.73 -15.63
C GLU A 111 -5.02 -5.75 -15.86
N GLY A 112 -4.43 -6.94 -15.86
CA GLY A 112 -3.00 -7.11 -16.12
C GLY A 112 -2.44 -8.41 -15.56
N HIS A 113 -1.14 -8.57 -15.73
CA HIS A 113 -0.36 -9.69 -15.21
C HIS A 113 0.63 -9.21 -14.15
N PHE A 114 0.90 -10.05 -13.17
CA PHE A 114 1.93 -9.72 -12.18
C PHE A 114 3.32 -9.85 -12.79
N ILE A 115 4.19 -8.89 -12.52
CA ILE A 115 5.60 -8.93 -12.97
C ILE A 115 6.29 -10.22 -12.51
N LYS A 116 5.94 -10.74 -11.32
CA LYS A 116 6.48 -12.00 -10.79
C LYS A 116 6.20 -13.22 -11.66
N ASP A 117 5.16 -13.16 -12.51
CA ASP A 117 4.74 -14.26 -13.38
C ASP A 117 5.42 -14.18 -14.76
N ILE A 118 6.27 -13.16 -14.99
CA ILE A 118 7.04 -12.97 -16.22
C ILE A 118 8.45 -13.50 -16.00
N GLU A 119 8.77 -14.65 -16.58
CA GLU A 119 10.06 -15.32 -16.37
C GLU A 119 11.26 -14.49 -16.86
N ASN A 120 11.13 -13.79 -17.99
CA ASN A 120 12.20 -12.97 -18.58
C ASN A 120 11.60 -11.65 -19.07
N PRO A 121 11.48 -10.61 -18.23
CA PRO A 121 10.94 -9.34 -18.66
C PRO A 121 11.85 -8.71 -19.72
N GLU A 122 11.28 -8.33 -20.86
CA GLU A 122 11.99 -7.60 -21.91
C GLU A 122 12.45 -6.23 -21.40
N SER A 123 13.57 -5.70 -21.94
CA SER A 123 14.10 -4.38 -21.53
C SER A 123 13.05 -3.28 -21.67
N PHE A 124 12.22 -3.35 -22.72
CA PHE A 124 11.11 -2.42 -22.95
C PHE A 124 10.14 -2.37 -21.75
N LEU A 125 9.77 -3.52 -21.17
CA LEU A 125 8.89 -3.56 -19.98
C LEU A 125 9.51 -2.84 -18.78
N LEU A 126 10.83 -3.01 -18.59
CA LEU A 126 11.55 -2.34 -17.50
C LEU A 126 11.66 -0.83 -17.73
N GLU A 127 11.86 -0.40 -18.98
CA GLU A 127 11.87 1.01 -19.38
C GLU A 127 10.49 1.66 -19.14
N GLU A 128 9.42 1.02 -19.59
CA GLU A 128 8.04 1.50 -19.38
C GLU A 128 7.70 1.55 -17.88
N PHE A 129 8.13 0.56 -17.10
CA PHE A 129 7.95 0.58 -15.64
C PHE A 129 8.70 1.74 -15.00
N GLY A 130 9.95 2.00 -15.41
CA GLY A 130 10.72 3.16 -14.97
C GLY A 130 10.07 4.48 -15.35
N ALA A 131 9.56 4.59 -16.58
CA ALA A 131 8.83 5.76 -17.06
C ALA A 131 7.53 5.99 -16.26
N PHE A 132 6.80 4.92 -15.95
CA PHE A 132 5.62 4.98 -15.09
C PHE A 132 5.95 5.51 -13.68
N LEU A 133 7.01 5.02 -13.05
CA LEU A 133 7.47 5.53 -11.75
C LEU A 133 7.85 7.01 -11.82
N GLY A 134 8.57 7.41 -12.87
CA GLY A 134 8.91 8.82 -13.09
C GLY A 134 7.69 9.73 -13.26
N LYS A 135 6.63 9.27 -13.93
CA LYS A 135 5.36 9.99 -14.02
C LYS A 135 4.68 10.14 -12.66
N LEU A 136 4.70 9.10 -11.82
CA LEU A 136 4.18 9.16 -10.45
C LEU A 136 4.95 10.18 -9.61
N ASP A 137 6.28 10.18 -9.69
CA ASP A 137 7.11 11.15 -8.98
C ASP A 137 6.79 12.60 -9.39
N VAL A 138 6.59 12.84 -10.69
CA VAL A 138 6.15 14.16 -11.20
C VAL A 138 4.77 14.52 -10.67
N ALA A 139 3.82 13.59 -10.69
CA ALA A 139 2.47 13.83 -10.17
C ALA A 139 2.49 14.20 -8.68
N PHE A 140 3.33 13.54 -7.90
CA PHE A 140 3.42 13.81 -6.46
C PHE A 140 4.17 15.11 -6.07
N ARG A 141 4.87 15.77 -6.98
CA ARG A 141 5.53 17.06 -6.67
C ARG A 141 4.57 18.14 -6.19
N GLU A 142 3.36 18.16 -6.71
CA GLU A 142 2.32 19.13 -6.36
C GLU A 142 1.31 18.57 -5.35
N PHE A 143 1.49 17.33 -4.92
CA PHE A 143 0.60 16.69 -3.95
C PHE A 143 0.89 17.23 -2.55
N ASN A 144 0.00 18.08 -2.06
CA ASN A 144 0.08 18.62 -0.71
C ASN A 144 -0.94 17.91 0.19
N TYR A 145 -0.45 17.16 1.16
CA TYR A 145 -1.25 16.50 2.18
C TYR A 145 -0.64 16.76 3.55
N PRO A 146 -1.46 16.90 4.61
CA PRO A 146 -0.92 17.13 5.96
C PRO A 146 0.13 16.09 6.33
N ASP A 147 1.25 16.55 6.91
CA ASP A 147 2.38 15.69 7.28
C ASP A 147 1.91 14.60 8.25
N LEU A 148 2.01 13.36 7.82
CA LEU A 148 1.72 12.19 8.64
C LEU A 148 3.02 11.73 9.29
N LYS A 149 3.21 12.05 10.55
CA LYS A 149 4.36 11.57 11.34
C LYS A 149 4.26 10.07 11.59
N ARG A 150 4.50 9.27 10.57
CA ARG A 150 4.51 7.81 10.66
C ARG A 150 5.95 7.30 10.79
N LYS A 151 6.23 6.56 11.84
CA LYS A 151 7.44 5.73 11.90
C LYS A 151 7.16 4.41 11.17
N TRP A 152 7.72 4.28 10.00
CA TRP A 152 7.57 3.06 9.19
C TRP A 152 8.85 2.22 9.28
N ILE A 153 8.71 0.95 9.62
CA ILE A 153 9.87 0.08 9.87
C ILE A 153 10.75 -0.11 8.62
N TRP A 154 10.12 -0.08 7.43
CA TRP A 154 10.84 -0.21 6.16
C TRP A 154 11.37 1.12 5.62
N ASP A 155 11.14 2.22 6.32
CA ASP A 155 11.74 3.51 5.98
C ASP A 155 13.18 3.52 6.45
N VAL A 156 14.11 3.62 5.49
CA VAL A 156 15.55 3.62 5.77
C VAL A 156 15.97 4.72 6.75
N ARG A 157 15.19 5.79 6.89
CA ARG A 157 15.41 6.84 7.90
C ARG A 157 15.30 6.33 9.35
N ASN A 158 14.65 5.19 9.54
CA ASN A 158 14.54 4.51 10.83
C ASN A 158 15.62 3.44 11.04
N ILE A 159 16.72 3.48 10.30
CA ILE A 159 17.78 2.46 10.32
C ILE A 159 18.31 2.16 11.73
N ASP A 160 18.20 3.12 12.65
CA ASP A 160 18.68 2.97 14.03
C ASP A 160 18.01 1.81 14.79
N PHE A 161 16.79 1.42 14.41
CA PHE A 161 16.17 0.28 15.06
C PHE A 161 16.94 -1.02 14.83
N LEU A 162 17.68 -1.14 13.72
CA LEU A 162 18.48 -2.32 13.41
C LEU A 162 19.60 -2.56 14.43
N LYS A 163 20.10 -1.50 15.10
CA LYS A 163 21.14 -1.63 16.13
C LYS A 163 20.74 -2.59 17.26
N SER A 164 19.47 -2.53 17.68
CA SER A 164 18.94 -3.41 18.72
C SER A 164 18.66 -4.83 18.23
N HIS A 165 18.81 -5.10 16.93
CA HIS A 165 18.54 -6.38 16.31
C HIS A 165 19.81 -7.07 15.76
N LEU A 166 20.97 -6.45 15.90
CA LEU A 166 22.24 -7.04 15.43
C LEU A 166 22.56 -8.38 16.10
N ASP A 167 22.07 -8.60 17.32
CA ASP A 167 22.29 -9.85 18.06
C ASP A 167 21.55 -11.05 17.46
N TYR A 168 20.57 -10.84 16.58
CA TYR A 168 19.91 -11.91 15.83
C TYR A 168 20.73 -12.45 14.67
N ILE A 169 21.89 -11.85 14.38
CA ILE A 169 22.77 -12.27 13.29
C ILE A 169 23.91 -13.09 13.93
N ASP A 170 24.08 -14.32 13.50
CA ASP A 170 25.09 -15.23 14.05
C ASP A 170 26.50 -14.89 13.57
N SER A 171 26.64 -14.41 12.33
CA SER A 171 27.92 -14.13 11.70
C SER A 171 28.50 -12.77 12.11
N ASP A 172 29.69 -12.78 12.72
CA ASP A 172 30.38 -11.54 13.09
C ASP A 172 30.75 -10.67 11.87
N SER A 173 31.06 -11.30 10.74
CA SER A 173 31.34 -10.60 9.49
C SER A 173 30.11 -9.84 8.99
N ASP A 174 28.93 -10.45 9.06
CA ASP A 174 27.67 -9.81 8.62
C ASP A 174 27.24 -8.70 9.59
N LYS A 175 27.45 -8.90 10.91
CA LYS A 175 27.29 -7.84 11.91
C LYS A 175 28.17 -6.64 11.61
N ALA A 176 29.44 -6.87 11.26
CA ALA A 176 30.39 -5.81 10.92
C ALA A 176 29.95 -5.03 9.67
N VAL A 177 29.49 -5.73 8.62
CA VAL A 177 28.96 -5.11 7.40
C VAL A 177 27.74 -4.23 7.73
N LEU A 178 26.75 -4.75 8.44
CA LEU A 178 25.57 -3.97 8.82
C LEU A 178 25.91 -2.76 9.70
N SER A 179 26.79 -2.95 10.69
CA SER A 179 27.27 -1.87 11.55
C SER A 179 27.96 -0.77 10.75
N HIS A 180 28.75 -1.15 9.74
CA HIS A 180 29.39 -0.21 8.83
C HIS A 180 28.35 0.63 8.05
N PHE A 181 27.32 -0.02 7.47
CA PHE A 181 26.30 0.70 6.72
C PHE A 181 25.44 1.61 7.61
N ILE A 182 25.11 1.17 8.82
CA ILE A 182 24.39 2.01 9.80
C ILE A 182 25.23 3.24 10.15
N ALA A 183 26.53 3.06 10.45
CA ALA A 183 27.43 4.17 10.75
C ALA A 183 27.60 5.12 9.55
N ASN A 184 27.76 4.58 8.34
CA ASN A 184 27.85 5.37 7.12
C ASN A 184 26.60 6.20 6.87
N TYR A 185 25.40 5.64 7.05
CA TYR A 185 24.15 6.37 6.95
C TYR A 185 24.11 7.55 7.94
N GLN A 186 24.46 7.29 9.21
CA GLN A 186 24.46 8.33 10.24
C GLN A 186 25.46 9.46 9.98
N LEU A 187 26.65 9.12 9.49
CA LEU A 187 27.70 10.11 9.23
C LEU A 187 27.47 10.93 7.96
N ASN A 188 26.95 10.30 6.91
CA ASN A 188 26.91 10.89 5.58
C ASN A 188 25.51 11.26 5.10
N ILE A 189 24.46 10.57 5.55
CA ILE A 189 23.11 10.81 5.07
C ILE A 189 22.32 11.70 6.03
N VAL A 190 22.28 11.37 7.32
CA VAL A 190 21.52 12.13 8.32
C VAL A 190 21.83 13.64 8.31
N PRO A 191 23.08 14.10 8.26
CA PRO A 191 23.38 15.53 8.20
C PRO A 191 22.88 16.22 6.91
N ASN A 192 22.69 15.43 5.86
CA ASN A 192 22.29 15.91 4.53
C ASN A 192 20.82 15.60 4.19
N GLU A 193 20.05 15.01 5.12
CA GLU A 193 18.67 14.58 4.90
C GLU A 193 17.76 15.71 4.39
N LYS A 194 18.02 16.94 4.82
CA LYS A 194 17.29 18.15 4.35
C LYS A 194 17.44 18.42 2.85
N TYR A 195 18.43 17.86 2.19
CA TYR A 195 18.66 17.99 0.75
C TYR A 195 18.11 16.79 -0.05
N LEU A 196 17.69 15.74 0.64
CA LEU A 196 17.05 14.57 0.03
C LEU A 196 15.55 14.85 -0.10
N ARG A 197 15.01 14.60 -1.27
CA ARG A 197 13.58 14.78 -1.57
C ARG A 197 12.92 13.44 -1.76
#